data_fb1ad3bbc490cc6d9216deec79113961
#
_entry.id   fb1ad3bbc490cc6d9216deec79113961
#
_cell.length_a   1.000
_cell.length_b   1.000
_cell.length_c   1.000
_cell.angle_alpha   90.00
_cell.angle_beta   90.00
_cell.angle_gamma   90.00
#
_symmetry.space_group_name_H-M   'P 1'
#
loop_
_entity.id
_entity.type
_entity.pdbx_description
1 polymer ?
#
loop_
_entity_poly.entity_id
_entity_poly.type
_entity_poly.pdbx_seq_one_letter_code
_entity_poly.pdbx_strand_id
1 'polypeptide(L)'
;MKNCYIRISAFFVHLENFRREEKEAVMAKTYDFSELAQALVDKTVTKEELLNRVKSDFGLIPLLLTGVGSSKAAVRYGCSKLLIDLSEEYPEKLYPHFGSFIDLLDSKYRIVTWNALAIIANLTRVDADKRFDAIFGKYFSFLNSDYMVTVANVVGYSGTIALAKPYLIPRITDELLKVEDVSITQHLTEECKRVIAQQTIKTLGLFFDRIDQKERVLSFVRACLDSPRTKLRTTAEAFLEKWG
;
A
#
# COMPACT_ATOMS: atom_id res chain seq x y z
N MET A 1 32.40 17.26 54.22
CA MET A 1 31.21 16.72 53.49
C MET A 1 30.92 17.36 52.11
N LYS A 2 31.69 18.34 51.63
CA LYS A 2 31.44 19.00 50.30
C LYS A 2 32.07 18.28 49.09
N ASN A 3 33.03 17.37 49.28
CA ASN A 3 33.73 16.71 48.15
C ASN A 3 33.08 15.42 47.60
N CYS A 4 32.05 14.90 48.26
CA CYS A 4 31.39 13.66 47.82
C CYS A 4 30.31 13.94 46.79
N TYR A 5 29.58 15.08 46.90
CA TYR A 5 28.53 15.47 45.97
C TYR A 5 29.04 15.85 44.58
N ILE A 6 30.21 16.44 44.47
CA ILE A 6 30.82 16.85 43.19
C ILE A 6 31.23 15.63 42.35
N ARG A 7 31.70 14.54 42.98
CA ARG A 7 32.09 13.31 42.28
C ARG A 7 30.89 12.51 41.73
N ILE A 8 29.74 12.56 42.42
CA ILE A 8 28.53 11.84 41.99
C ILE A 8 27.89 12.56 40.81
N SER A 9 27.82 13.91 40.81
CA SER A 9 27.29 14.67 39.70
C SER A 9 28.13 14.56 38.42
N ALA A 10 29.45 14.54 38.55
CA ALA A 10 30.38 14.32 37.43
C ALA A 10 30.26 12.91 36.83
N PHE A 11 29.99 11.90 37.65
CA PHE A 11 29.76 10.52 37.19
C PHE A 11 28.46 10.36 36.45
N PHE A 12 27.38 11.00 36.89
CA PHE A 12 26.08 11.00 36.17
C PHE A 12 26.17 11.75 34.84
N VAL A 13 26.82 12.89 34.78
CA VAL A 13 27.04 13.64 33.54
C VAL A 13 27.89 12.82 32.56
N HIS A 14 28.91 12.09 33.06
CA HIS A 14 29.72 11.21 32.22
C HIS A 14 28.94 10.01 31.68
N LEU A 15 28.05 9.41 32.49
CA LEU A 15 27.13 8.34 32.06
C LEU A 15 26.09 8.81 31.05
N GLU A 16 25.56 10.02 31.21
CA GLU A 16 24.63 10.60 30.24
C GLU A 16 25.31 10.96 28.92
N ASN A 17 26.53 11.48 28.97
CA ASN A 17 27.32 11.74 27.76
C ASN A 17 27.74 10.43 27.06
N PHE A 18 28.15 9.41 27.82
CA PHE A 18 28.47 8.08 27.24
C PHE A 18 27.27 7.44 26.59
N ARG A 19 26.08 7.47 27.24
CA ARG A 19 24.84 6.99 26.65
C ARG A 19 24.39 7.81 25.44
N ARG A 20 24.71 9.11 25.41
CA ARG A 20 24.44 9.98 24.28
C ARG A 20 25.41 9.69 23.13
N GLU A 21 26.71 9.51 23.42
CA GLU A 21 27.69 9.13 22.42
C GLU A 21 27.45 7.71 21.86
N GLU A 22 27.03 6.74 22.69
CA GLU A 22 26.60 5.43 22.20
C GLU A 22 25.33 5.55 21.33
N LYS A 23 24.35 6.35 21.72
CA LYS A 23 23.17 6.62 20.88
C LYS A 23 23.53 7.34 19.59
N GLU A 24 24.40 8.34 19.64
CA GLU A 24 24.92 9.04 18.47
C GLU A 24 25.79 8.14 17.58
N ALA A 25 26.59 7.26 18.14
CA ALA A 25 27.34 6.24 17.39
C ALA A 25 26.45 5.15 16.78
N VAL A 26 25.36 4.78 17.46
CA VAL A 26 24.34 3.88 16.91
C VAL A 26 23.51 4.59 15.84
N MET A 27 23.26 5.89 15.97
CA MET A 27 22.59 6.73 14.95
C MET A 27 23.51 7.07 13.75
N ALA A 28 24.83 7.10 13.94
CA ALA A 28 25.81 7.45 12.91
C ALA A 28 26.26 6.26 12.03
N LYS A 29 25.67 5.08 12.17
CA LYS A 29 25.84 4.02 11.16
C LYS A 29 24.99 4.37 9.95
N THR A 30 25.52 5.23 9.09
CA THR A 30 25.09 5.40 7.70
C THR A 30 25.18 4.01 7.05
N TYR A 31 24.03 3.31 7.00
CA TYR A 31 23.99 2.05 6.27
C TYR A 31 24.24 2.35 4.80
N ASP A 32 25.38 1.86 4.30
CA ASP A 32 25.54 1.72 2.86
C ASP A 32 24.46 0.76 2.35
N PHE A 33 23.85 1.10 1.21
CA PHE A 33 22.87 0.25 0.54
C PHE A 33 23.37 -1.20 0.38
N SER A 34 24.67 -1.38 0.16
CA SER A 34 25.30 -2.68 0.02
C SER A 34 25.19 -3.53 1.29
N GLU A 35 25.41 -2.95 2.48
CA GLU A 35 25.29 -3.65 3.75
C GLU A 35 23.84 -4.07 4.03
N LEU A 36 22.87 -3.18 3.81
CA LEU A 36 21.46 -3.49 3.96
C LEU A 36 21.01 -4.58 2.99
N ALA A 37 21.41 -4.47 1.72
CA ALA A 37 21.08 -5.44 0.69
C ALA A 37 21.68 -6.83 1.03
N GLN A 38 22.89 -6.87 1.55
CA GLN A 38 23.53 -8.12 1.96
C GLN A 38 22.83 -8.72 3.18
N ALA A 39 22.54 -7.90 4.20
CA ALA A 39 21.83 -8.34 5.40
C ALA A 39 20.43 -8.94 5.10
N LEU A 40 19.71 -8.38 4.12
CA LEU A 40 18.43 -8.93 3.65
C LEU A 40 18.59 -10.25 2.89
N VAL A 41 19.67 -10.40 2.11
CA VAL A 41 19.97 -11.64 1.37
C VAL A 41 20.36 -12.75 2.35
N ASP A 42 21.23 -12.45 3.30
CA ASP A 42 21.77 -13.41 4.27
C ASP A 42 20.78 -13.68 5.42
N LYS A 43 19.66 -12.95 5.45
CA LYS A 43 18.65 -13.01 6.52
C LYS A 43 19.24 -12.74 7.92
N THR A 44 20.30 -11.95 7.99
CA THR A 44 20.93 -11.52 9.25
C THR A 44 20.17 -10.37 9.92
N VAL A 45 19.28 -9.69 9.16
CA VAL A 45 18.32 -8.69 9.67
C VAL A 45 16.92 -9.16 9.32
N THR A 46 16.06 -9.23 10.30
CA THR A 46 14.64 -9.54 10.10
C THR A 46 13.90 -8.34 9.52
N LYS A 47 12.75 -8.61 8.86
CA LYS A 47 11.87 -7.56 8.37
C LYS A 47 11.43 -6.63 9.51
N GLU A 48 11.13 -7.17 10.68
CA GLU A 48 10.66 -6.42 11.85
C GLU A 48 11.75 -5.49 12.39
N GLU A 49 12.98 -5.97 12.51
CA GLU A 49 14.12 -5.15 12.92
C GLU A 49 14.37 -4.00 11.95
N LEU A 50 14.28 -4.27 10.64
CA LEU A 50 14.45 -3.22 9.63
C LEU A 50 13.31 -2.22 9.68
N LEU A 51 12.06 -2.68 9.84
CA LEU A 51 10.90 -1.81 10.01
C LEU A 51 11.07 -0.89 11.22
N ASN A 52 11.51 -1.43 12.37
CA ASN A 52 11.74 -0.66 13.59
C ASN A 52 12.85 0.37 13.41
N ARG A 53 13.91 0.05 12.67
CA ARG A 53 14.97 1.01 12.33
C ARG A 53 14.46 2.16 11.48
N VAL A 54 13.66 1.86 10.43
CA VAL A 54 13.07 2.91 9.59
C VAL A 54 12.07 3.76 10.38
N LYS A 55 11.32 3.17 11.32
CA LYS A 55 10.42 3.92 12.22
C LYS A 55 11.19 4.84 13.17
N SER A 56 12.42 4.50 13.53
CA SER A 56 13.30 5.36 14.34
C SER A 56 14.03 6.42 13.51
N ASP A 57 14.25 6.17 12.21
CA ASP A 57 14.88 7.09 11.28
C ASP A 57 14.26 7.01 9.88
N PHE A 58 13.28 7.85 9.60
CA PHE A 58 12.63 7.94 8.28
C PHE A 58 13.56 8.44 7.15
N GLY A 59 14.76 8.95 7.48
CA GLY A 59 15.81 9.23 6.50
C GLY A 59 16.27 8.01 5.72
N LEU A 60 15.93 6.79 6.17
CA LEU A 60 16.17 5.52 5.47
C LEU A 60 15.17 5.20 4.35
N ILE A 61 14.08 5.96 4.20
CA ILE A 61 13.09 5.73 3.12
C ILE A 61 13.73 5.76 1.72
N PRO A 62 14.61 6.72 1.36
CA PRO A 62 15.28 6.70 0.06
C PRO A 62 16.11 5.44 -0.18
N LEU A 63 16.70 4.86 0.87
CA LEU A 63 17.43 3.61 0.80
C LEU A 63 16.51 2.43 0.45
N LEU A 64 15.31 2.36 1.06
CA LEU A 64 14.29 1.36 0.70
C LEU A 64 13.84 1.52 -0.75
N LEU A 65 13.60 2.75 -1.22
CA LEU A 65 13.22 3.03 -2.60
C LEU A 65 14.30 2.54 -3.59
N THR A 66 15.57 2.77 -3.28
CA THR A 66 16.70 2.21 -4.06
C THR A 66 16.65 0.67 -4.07
N GLY A 67 16.35 0.06 -2.91
CA GLY A 67 16.23 -1.38 -2.75
C GLY A 67 15.14 -2.02 -3.60
N VAL A 68 14.03 -1.31 -3.84
CA VAL A 68 12.96 -1.77 -4.74
C VAL A 68 13.45 -1.95 -6.18
N GLY A 69 14.45 -1.19 -6.63
CA GLY A 69 15.10 -1.33 -7.94
C GLY A 69 16.10 -2.48 -8.04
N SER A 70 16.44 -3.15 -6.94
CA SER A 70 17.49 -4.19 -6.89
C SER A 70 17.20 -5.37 -7.83
N SER A 71 18.26 -5.90 -8.45
CA SER A 71 18.21 -7.15 -9.20
C SER A 71 17.97 -8.37 -8.30
N LYS A 72 18.42 -8.30 -7.03
CA LYS A 72 18.22 -9.38 -6.03
C LYS A 72 16.77 -9.37 -5.54
N ALA A 73 16.03 -10.47 -5.78
CA ALA A 73 14.60 -10.58 -5.46
C ALA A 73 14.31 -10.37 -3.97
N ALA A 74 15.14 -10.92 -3.07
CA ALA A 74 14.97 -10.78 -1.62
C ALA A 74 15.00 -9.30 -1.19
N VAL A 75 15.94 -8.52 -1.71
CA VAL A 75 16.07 -7.09 -1.44
C VAL A 75 14.88 -6.32 -1.98
N ARG A 76 14.57 -6.52 -3.28
CA ARG A 76 13.48 -5.83 -3.98
C ARG A 76 12.14 -6.02 -3.28
N TYR A 77 11.77 -7.27 -2.97
CA TYR A 77 10.48 -7.57 -2.35
C TYR A 77 10.47 -7.26 -0.85
N GLY A 78 11.59 -7.42 -0.16
CA GLY A 78 11.73 -7.01 1.24
C GLY A 78 11.51 -5.51 1.40
N CYS A 79 12.22 -4.68 0.63
CA CYS A 79 12.07 -3.22 0.67
C CYS A 79 10.66 -2.78 0.26
N SER A 80 10.10 -3.34 -0.83
CA SER A 80 8.77 -2.93 -1.26
C SER A 80 7.67 -3.30 -0.26
N LYS A 81 7.80 -4.43 0.45
CA LYS A 81 6.84 -4.80 1.50
C LYS A 81 6.94 -3.89 2.73
N LEU A 82 8.15 -3.47 3.12
CA LEU A 82 8.33 -2.49 4.19
C LEU A 82 7.68 -1.16 3.85
N LEU A 83 7.80 -0.70 2.59
CA LEU A 83 7.16 0.53 2.14
C LEU A 83 5.63 0.44 2.18
N ILE A 84 5.01 -0.74 1.93
CA ILE A 84 3.57 -0.93 2.12
C ILE A 84 3.23 -0.73 3.60
N ASP A 85 3.90 -1.46 4.52
CA ASP A 85 3.62 -1.39 5.94
C ASP A 85 3.78 0.06 6.47
N LEU A 86 4.83 0.76 6.03
CA LEU A 86 5.03 2.17 6.36
C LEU A 86 3.94 3.08 5.76
N SER A 87 3.44 2.78 4.56
CA SER A 87 2.37 3.58 3.93
C SER A 87 1.04 3.46 4.67
N GLU A 88 0.81 2.35 5.36
CA GLU A 88 -0.37 2.14 6.19
C GLU A 88 -0.29 2.91 7.51
N GLU A 89 0.88 2.89 8.17
CA GLU A 89 1.07 3.46 9.50
C GLU A 89 1.54 4.93 9.48
N TYR A 90 2.37 5.31 8.50
CA TYR A 90 3.04 6.64 8.43
C TYR A 90 2.96 7.23 7.00
N PRO A 91 1.76 7.38 6.41
CA PRO A 91 1.63 7.84 5.03
C PRO A 91 2.25 9.22 4.81
N GLU A 92 2.23 10.11 5.81
CA GLU A 92 2.83 11.45 5.75
C GLU A 92 4.35 11.43 5.56
N LYS A 93 5.04 10.37 6.02
CA LYS A 93 6.49 10.20 5.84
C LYS A 93 6.84 9.73 4.43
N LEU A 94 5.93 9.01 3.78
CA LEU A 94 6.13 8.52 2.42
C LEU A 94 5.62 9.50 1.36
N TYR A 95 4.68 10.38 1.70
CA TYR A 95 4.06 11.30 0.74
C TYR A 95 5.05 12.20 -0.02
N PRO A 96 6.15 12.70 0.57
CA PRO A 96 7.19 13.42 -0.18
C PRO A 96 7.75 12.64 -1.37
N HIS A 97 7.73 11.30 -1.30
CA HIS A 97 8.22 10.38 -2.32
C HIS A 97 7.12 9.88 -3.27
N PHE A 98 5.95 10.51 -3.30
CA PHE A 98 4.81 10.08 -4.11
C PHE A 98 5.17 9.85 -5.60
N GLY A 99 6.04 10.71 -6.17
CA GLY A 99 6.52 10.55 -7.54
C GLY A 99 7.23 9.23 -7.79
N SER A 100 8.09 8.81 -6.86
CA SER A 100 8.80 7.52 -6.96
C SER A 100 7.82 6.33 -7.01
N PHE A 101 6.70 6.39 -6.28
CA PHE A 101 5.69 5.33 -6.34
C PHE A 101 4.92 5.33 -7.66
N ILE A 102 4.72 6.50 -8.30
CA ILE A 102 4.16 6.57 -9.66
C ILE A 102 5.09 5.87 -10.67
N ASP A 103 6.40 6.08 -10.55
CA ASP A 103 7.39 5.45 -11.44
C ASP A 103 7.40 3.92 -11.26
N LEU A 104 7.15 3.41 -10.04
CA LEU A 104 7.05 1.98 -9.76
C LEU A 104 5.83 1.31 -10.39
N LEU A 105 4.80 2.04 -10.80
CA LEU A 105 3.67 1.49 -11.57
C LEU A 105 4.14 0.90 -12.91
N ASP A 106 5.20 1.43 -13.51
CA ASP A 106 5.78 0.97 -14.76
C ASP A 106 6.89 -0.08 -14.57
N SER A 107 6.97 -0.67 -13.37
CA SER A 107 7.99 -1.67 -13.05
C SER A 107 7.83 -2.92 -13.91
N LYS A 108 8.95 -3.45 -14.42
CA LYS A 108 8.99 -4.78 -15.07
C LYS A 108 8.63 -5.94 -14.12
N TYR A 109 8.62 -5.70 -12.82
CA TYR A 109 8.27 -6.67 -11.79
C TYR A 109 6.86 -6.43 -11.28
N ARG A 110 5.89 -7.24 -11.71
CA ARG A 110 4.47 -7.09 -11.35
C ARG A 110 4.19 -6.94 -9.86
N ILE A 111 4.91 -7.67 -9.01
CA ILE A 111 4.75 -7.56 -7.55
C ILE A 111 5.09 -6.13 -7.08
N VAL A 112 6.08 -5.48 -7.69
CA VAL A 112 6.43 -4.09 -7.38
C VAL A 112 5.31 -3.14 -7.82
N THR A 113 4.74 -3.36 -9.00
CA THR A 113 3.56 -2.61 -9.47
C THR A 113 2.37 -2.78 -8.51
N TRP A 114 2.07 -4.01 -8.06
CA TRP A 114 1.00 -4.25 -7.09
C TRP A 114 1.25 -3.55 -5.76
N ASN A 115 2.49 -3.56 -5.29
CA ASN A 115 2.86 -2.86 -4.07
C ASN A 115 2.76 -1.33 -4.25
N ALA A 116 3.13 -0.79 -5.41
CA ALA A 116 2.96 0.63 -5.73
C ALA A 116 1.49 1.05 -5.74
N LEU A 117 0.59 0.22 -6.31
CA LEU A 117 -0.87 0.45 -6.28
C LEU A 117 -1.38 0.56 -4.83
N ALA A 118 -0.93 -0.34 -3.94
CA ALA A 118 -1.28 -0.32 -2.53
C ALA A 118 -0.79 0.96 -1.83
N ILE A 119 0.51 1.28 -2.00
CA ILE A 119 1.14 2.44 -1.39
C ILE A 119 0.45 3.73 -1.85
N ILE A 120 0.26 3.91 -3.15
CA ILE A 120 -0.41 5.09 -3.71
C ILE A 120 -1.81 5.25 -3.10
N ALA A 121 -2.59 4.17 -2.99
CA ALA A 121 -3.91 4.22 -2.37
C ALA A 121 -3.83 4.66 -0.90
N ASN A 122 -2.88 4.14 -0.12
CA ASN A 122 -2.68 4.55 1.26
C ASN A 122 -2.30 6.02 1.38
N LEU A 123 -1.46 6.53 0.46
CA LEU A 123 -1.03 7.93 0.45
C LEU A 123 -2.15 8.91 0.11
N THR A 124 -3.28 8.46 -0.49
CA THR A 124 -4.43 9.34 -0.74
C THR A 124 -5.03 9.94 0.54
N ARG A 125 -4.80 9.30 1.69
CA ARG A 125 -5.25 9.79 3.02
C ARG A 125 -4.61 11.11 3.43
N VAL A 126 -3.42 11.39 2.94
CA VAL A 126 -2.62 12.59 3.26
C VAL A 126 -2.35 13.47 2.04
N ASP A 127 -2.97 13.16 0.90
CA ASP A 127 -2.80 13.83 -0.38
C ASP A 127 -3.62 15.13 -0.46
N ALA A 128 -3.23 16.14 0.33
CA ALA A 128 -3.85 17.46 0.32
C ALA A 128 -3.66 18.19 -1.03
N ASP A 129 -2.54 17.96 -1.70
CA ASP A 129 -2.17 18.58 -2.98
C ASP A 129 -2.90 17.96 -4.18
N LYS A 130 -3.75 16.95 -3.96
CA LYS A 130 -4.50 16.22 -5.00
C LYS A 130 -3.60 15.62 -6.10
N ARG A 131 -2.39 15.17 -5.73
CA ARG A 131 -1.46 14.55 -6.68
C ARG A 131 -2.01 13.27 -7.29
N PHE A 132 -2.87 12.54 -6.55
CA PHE A 132 -3.56 11.36 -7.06
C PHE A 132 -4.50 11.71 -8.22
N ASP A 133 -5.15 12.86 -8.21
CA ASP A 133 -6.09 13.26 -9.25
C ASP A 133 -5.41 13.31 -10.64
N ALA A 134 -4.14 13.74 -10.68
CA ALA A 134 -3.35 13.80 -11.92
C ALA A 134 -3.04 12.41 -12.49
N ILE A 135 -2.99 11.38 -11.66
CA ILE A 135 -2.68 9.99 -12.06
C ILE A 135 -3.90 9.07 -12.04
N PHE A 136 -5.09 9.59 -11.76
CA PHE A 136 -6.31 8.81 -11.67
C PHE A 136 -6.49 7.87 -12.88
N GLY A 137 -6.37 8.41 -14.10
CA GLY A 137 -6.50 7.63 -15.33
C GLY A 137 -5.43 6.53 -15.42
N LYS A 138 -4.17 6.83 -15.09
CA LYS A 138 -3.08 5.85 -15.07
C LYS A 138 -3.34 4.74 -14.05
N TYR A 139 -3.80 5.09 -12.84
CA TYR A 139 -4.10 4.14 -11.78
C TYR A 139 -5.23 3.17 -12.19
N PHE A 140 -6.34 3.69 -12.71
CA PHE A 140 -7.48 2.87 -13.10
C PHE A 140 -7.28 2.15 -14.44
N SER A 141 -6.32 2.55 -15.28
CA SER A 141 -5.98 1.80 -16.50
C SER A 141 -5.54 0.36 -16.23
N PHE A 142 -5.05 0.06 -15.03
CA PHE A 142 -4.70 -1.30 -14.61
C PHE A 142 -5.92 -2.24 -14.44
N LEU A 143 -7.15 -1.73 -14.48
CA LEU A 143 -8.36 -2.56 -14.62
C LEU A 143 -8.39 -3.32 -15.95
N ASN A 144 -7.70 -2.83 -16.99
CA ASN A 144 -7.56 -3.48 -18.28
C ASN A 144 -6.39 -4.48 -18.36
N SER A 145 -5.81 -4.85 -17.21
CA SER A 145 -4.70 -5.80 -17.17
C SER A 145 -5.15 -7.22 -17.47
N ASP A 146 -4.33 -7.99 -18.21
CA ASP A 146 -4.52 -9.41 -18.45
C ASP A 146 -4.39 -10.29 -17.19
N TYR A 147 -3.95 -9.72 -16.08
CA TYR A 147 -3.67 -10.47 -14.86
C TYR A 147 -4.71 -10.14 -13.77
N MET A 148 -5.47 -11.16 -13.37
CA MET A 148 -6.50 -11.06 -12.32
C MET A 148 -5.97 -10.35 -11.06
N VAL A 149 -4.76 -10.66 -10.61
CA VAL A 149 -4.20 -10.07 -9.39
C VAL A 149 -4.02 -8.56 -9.52
N THR A 150 -3.61 -8.07 -10.70
CA THR A 150 -3.50 -6.63 -10.96
C THR A 150 -4.86 -5.94 -10.85
N VAL A 151 -5.87 -6.49 -11.55
CA VAL A 151 -7.24 -5.95 -11.51
C VAL A 151 -7.79 -5.99 -10.08
N ALA A 152 -7.62 -7.11 -9.38
CA ALA A 152 -8.10 -7.28 -8.00
C ALA A 152 -7.44 -6.29 -7.02
N ASN A 153 -6.16 -5.96 -7.22
CA ASN A 153 -5.49 -4.93 -6.41
C ASN A 153 -6.12 -3.55 -6.63
N VAL A 154 -6.32 -3.13 -7.89
CA VAL A 154 -6.97 -1.84 -8.18
C VAL A 154 -8.35 -1.80 -7.56
N VAL A 155 -9.17 -2.83 -7.80
CA VAL A 155 -10.52 -2.93 -7.23
C VAL A 155 -10.48 -2.85 -5.71
N GLY A 156 -9.62 -3.62 -5.05
CA GLY A 156 -9.55 -3.66 -3.59
C GLY A 156 -9.14 -2.32 -2.98
N TYR A 157 -8.09 -1.71 -3.52
CA TYR A 157 -7.59 -0.42 -3.00
C TYR A 157 -8.44 0.79 -3.40
N SER A 158 -9.35 0.65 -4.37
CA SER A 158 -10.31 1.70 -4.71
C SER A 158 -11.18 2.11 -3.52
N GLY A 159 -11.49 1.18 -2.61
CA GLY A 159 -12.20 1.49 -1.36
C GLY A 159 -11.43 2.47 -0.47
N THR A 160 -10.12 2.24 -0.29
CA THR A 160 -9.25 3.15 0.47
C THR A 160 -9.24 4.55 -0.16
N ILE A 161 -9.14 4.63 -1.49
CA ILE A 161 -9.14 5.90 -2.22
C ILE A 161 -10.49 6.61 -2.07
N ALA A 162 -11.62 5.89 -2.25
CA ALA A 162 -12.97 6.45 -2.13
C ALA A 162 -13.23 7.03 -0.73
N LEU A 163 -12.78 6.33 0.31
CA LEU A 163 -12.94 6.80 1.69
C LEU A 163 -12.07 8.02 2.00
N ALA A 164 -10.85 8.07 1.44
CA ALA A 164 -9.93 9.19 1.61
C ALA A 164 -10.31 10.42 0.76
N LYS A 165 -10.91 10.21 -0.42
CA LYS A 165 -11.26 11.25 -1.40
C LYS A 165 -12.73 11.09 -1.85
N PRO A 166 -13.71 11.43 -1.00
CA PRO A 166 -15.12 11.21 -1.28
C PRO A 166 -15.62 11.88 -2.58
N TYR A 167 -15.01 12.99 -2.99
CA TYR A 167 -15.35 13.67 -4.24
C TYR A 167 -15.01 12.87 -5.51
N LEU A 168 -14.19 11.83 -5.39
CA LEU A 168 -13.86 10.91 -6.49
C LEU A 168 -14.83 9.71 -6.57
N ILE A 169 -15.73 9.53 -5.60
CA ILE A 169 -16.64 8.39 -5.55
C ILE A 169 -17.40 8.18 -6.86
N PRO A 170 -17.99 9.20 -7.51
CA PRO A 170 -18.69 8.99 -8.78
C PRO A 170 -17.77 8.39 -9.85
N ARG A 171 -16.57 8.95 -10.02
CA ARG A 171 -15.59 8.46 -11.01
C ARG A 171 -15.07 7.06 -10.66
N ILE A 172 -14.82 6.78 -9.37
CA ILE A 172 -14.38 5.46 -8.91
C ILE A 172 -15.46 4.42 -9.16
N THR A 173 -16.73 4.74 -8.88
CA THR A 173 -17.85 3.86 -9.15
C THR A 173 -17.96 3.53 -10.64
N ASP A 174 -17.83 4.54 -11.51
CA ASP A 174 -17.84 4.33 -12.96
C ASP A 174 -16.70 3.40 -13.43
N GLU A 175 -15.49 3.57 -12.89
CA GLU A 175 -14.37 2.68 -13.23
C GLU A 175 -14.58 1.25 -12.69
N LEU A 176 -15.08 1.11 -11.47
CA LEU A 176 -15.33 -0.20 -10.87
C LEU A 176 -16.41 -1.00 -11.60
N LEU A 177 -17.43 -0.35 -12.14
CA LEU A 177 -18.48 -1.05 -12.90
C LEU A 177 -18.00 -1.56 -14.27
N LYS A 178 -16.91 -1.01 -14.83
CA LYS A 178 -16.30 -1.53 -16.08
C LYS A 178 -15.73 -2.95 -15.94
N VAL A 179 -15.64 -3.50 -14.73
CA VAL A 179 -15.20 -4.90 -14.54
C VAL A 179 -16.16 -5.92 -15.18
N GLU A 180 -17.39 -5.52 -15.50
CA GLU A 180 -18.32 -6.33 -16.32
C GLU A 180 -17.76 -6.59 -17.72
N ASP A 181 -17.04 -5.61 -18.29
CA ASP A 181 -16.53 -5.63 -19.66
C ASP A 181 -15.11 -6.19 -19.75
N VAL A 182 -14.50 -6.64 -18.64
CA VAL A 182 -13.15 -7.20 -18.63
C VAL A 182 -13.10 -8.40 -19.56
N SER A 183 -12.18 -8.35 -20.53
CA SER A 183 -12.00 -9.38 -21.54
C SER A 183 -11.37 -10.64 -20.95
N ILE A 184 -11.83 -11.79 -21.43
CA ILE A 184 -11.22 -13.09 -21.12
C ILE A 184 -9.92 -13.22 -21.90
N THR A 185 -8.84 -13.62 -21.21
CA THR A 185 -7.52 -13.82 -21.78
C THR A 185 -6.95 -15.16 -21.29
N GLN A 186 -5.74 -15.51 -21.74
CA GLN A 186 -5.05 -16.70 -21.24
C GLN A 186 -4.79 -16.65 -19.71
N HIS A 187 -4.66 -15.44 -19.13
CA HIS A 187 -4.35 -15.22 -17.71
C HIS A 187 -5.55 -14.70 -16.90
N LEU A 188 -6.67 -14.40 -17.56
CA LEU A 188 -7.89 -13.92 -16.94
C LEU A 188 -9.08 -14.71 -17.46
N THR A 189 -9.44 -15.77 -16.74
CA THR A 189 -10.52 -16.69 -17.08
C THR A 189 -11.87 -16.19 -16.60
N GLU A 190 -12.96 -16.85 -17.00
CA GLU A 190 -14.32 -16.61 -16.49
C GLU A 190 -14.39 -16.69 -14.95
N GLU A 191 -13.65 -17.64 -14.33
CA GLU A 191 -13.60 -17.72 -12.87
C GLU A 191 -12.85 -16.53 -12.26
N CYS A 192 -11.79 -16.05 -12.90
CA CYS A 192 -11.13 -14.81 -12.50
C CYS A 192 -12.08 -13.60 -12.52
N LYS A 193 -12.90 -13.48 -13.57
CA LYS A 193 -13.94 -12.45 -13.68
C LYS A 193 -14.91 -12.48 -12.51
N ARG A 194 -15.38 -13.69 -12.13
CA ARG A 194 -16.27 -13.87 -10.97
C ARG A 194 -15.60 -13.48 -9.64
N VAL A 195 -14.31 -13.76 -9.49
CA VAL A 195 -13.53 -13.33 -8.32
C VAL A 195 -13.41 -11.80 -8.27
N ILE A 196 -13.13 -11.17 -9.42
CA ILE A 196 -13.07 -9.70 -9.54
C ILE A 196 -14.42 -9.09 -9.19
N ALA A 197 -15.52 -9.59 -9.78
CA ALA A 197 -16.88 -9.11 -9.49
C ALA A 197 -17.22 -9.21 -8.00
N GLN A 198 -16.87 -10.34 -7.35
CA GLN A 198 -17.03 -10.50 -5.91
C GLN A 198 -16.27 -9.45 -5.11
N GLN A 199 -15.02 -9.17 -5.48
CA GLN A 199 -14.23 -8.13 -4.82
C GLN A 199 -14.81 -6.74 -5.07
N THR A 200 -15.32 -6.48 -6.29
CA THR A 200 -15.96 -5.21 -6.65
C THR A 200 -17.19 -4.94 -5.77
N ILE A 201 -18.07 -5.93 -5.58
CA ILE A 201 -19.24 -5.81 -4.68
C ILE A 201 -18.78 -5.45 -3.25
N LYS A 202 -17.77 -6.14 -2.73
CA LYS A 202 -17.23 -5.84 -1.39
C LYS A 202 -16.69 -4.43 -1.29
N THR A 203 -15.93 -3.98 -2.30
CA THR A 203 -15.35 -2.64 -2.34
C THR A 203 -16.41 -1.56 -2.42
N LEU A 204 -17.41 -1.71 -3.30
CA LEU A 204 -18.55 -0.78 -3.41
C LEU A 204 -19.32 -0.69 -2.09
N GLY A 205 -19.46 -1.80 -1.37
CA GLY A 205 -20.10 -1.84 -0.05
C GLY A 205 -19.42 -1.01 1.02
N LEU A 206 -18.14 -0.64 0.88
CA LEU A 206 -17.42 0.21 1.83
C LEU A 206 -17.90 1.67 1.83
N PHE A 207 -18.48 2.13 0.71
CA PHE A 207 -18.88 3.52 0.52
C PHE A 207 -20.22 3.67 -0.22
N PHE A 208 -21.04 2.61 -0.23
CA PHE A 208 -22.31 2.57 -0.97
C PHE A 208 -23.28 3.67 -0.54
N ASP A 209 -23.33 3.99 0.76
CA ASP A 209 -24.13 5.08 1.30
C ASP A 209 -23.86 6.44 0.64
N ARG A 210 -22.62 6.63 0.12
CA ARG A 210 -22.13 7.86 -0.52
C ARG A 210 -22.22 7.83 -2.05
N ILE A 211 -22.74 6.75 -2.65
CA ILE A 211 -22.91 6.64 -4.11
C ILE A 211 -24.22 7.29 -4.51
N ASP A 212 -24.17 8.23 -5.46
CA ASP A 212 -25.37 8.88 -6.00
C ASP A 212 -26.17 7.94 -6.92
N GLN A 213 -25.47 7.23 -7.81
CA GLN A 213 -26.08 6.33 -8.81
C GLN A 213 -26.25 4.90 -8.26
N LYS A 214 -26.94 4.76 -7.13
CA LYS A 214 -27.09 3.48 -6.41
C LYS A 214 -27.70 2.38 -7.28
N GLU A 215 -28.70 2.71 -8.11
CA GLU A 215 -29.41 1.73 -8.94
C GLU A 215 -28.48 1.04 -9.97
N ARG A 216 -27.47 1.74 -10.50
CA ARG A 216 -26.46 1.11 -11.37
C ARG A 216 -25.68 0.02 -10.63
N VAL A 217 -25.28 0.29 -9.39
CA VAL A 217 -24.58 -0.67 -8.55
C VAL A 217 -25.50 -1.83 -8.18
N LEU A 218 -26.75 -1.56 -7.80
CA LEU A 218 -27.72 -2.60 -7.47
C LEU A 218 -28.00 -3.51 -8.68
N SER A 219 -28.08 -2.94 -9.90
CA SER A 219 -28.23 -3.70 -11.15
C SER A 219 -27.03 -4.64 -11.37
N PHE A 220 -25.81 -4.14 -11.23
CA PHE A 220 -24.59 -4.96 -11.28
C PHE A 220 -24.62 -6.10 -10.26
N VAL A 221 -25.02 -5.82 -9.02
CA VAL A 221 -25.07 -6.83 -7.95
C VAL A 221 -26.15 -7.88 -8.24
N ARG A 222 -27.35 -7.47 -8.72
CA ARG A 222 -28.43 -8.40 -9.08
C ARG A 222 -28.01 -9.36 -10.20
N ALA A 223 -27.26 -8.89 -11.20
CA ALA A 223 -26.71 -9.74 -12.26
C ALA A 223 -25.75 -10.82 -11.73
N CYS A 224 -25.19 -10.64 -10.55
CA CYS A 224 -24.30 -11.62 -9.93
C CYS A 224 -25.04 -12.75 -9.18
N LEU A 225 -26.38 -12.66 -8.98
CA LEU A 225 -27.17 -13.68 -8.26
C LEU A 225 -27.20 -15.02 -9.01
N ASP A 226 -27.15 -15.01 -10.35
CA ASP A 226 -27.16 -16.22 -11.18
C ASP A 226 -25.77 -16.79 -11.42
N SER A 227 -24.74 -16.29 -10.75
CA SER A 227 -23.37 -16.76 -10.93
C SER A 227 -23.21 -18.21 -10.50
N PRO A 228 -22.49 -19.07 -11.26
CA PRO A 228 -22.14 -20.43 -10.82
C PRO A 228 -21.23 -20.44 -9.59
N ARG A 229 -20.54 -19.33 -9.29
CA ARG A 229 -19.65 -19.21 -8.13
C ARG A 229 -20.46 -18.90 -6.86
N THR A 230 -20.61 -19.87 -5.96
CA THR A 230 -21.36 -19.70 -4.71
C THR A 230 -20.92 -18.47 -3.89
N LYS A 231 -19.60 -18.25 -3.76
CA LYS A 231 -19.08 -17.08 -3.02
C LYS A 231 -19.50 -15.73 -3.61
N LEU A 232 -19.67 -15.64 -4.93
CA LEU A 232 -20.16 -14.42 -5.57
C LEU A 232 -21.65 -14.23 -5.28
N ARG A 233 -22.46 -15.29 -5.44
CA ARG A 233 -23.90 -15.24 -5.12
C ARG A 233 -24.14 -14.79 -3.68
N THR A 234 -23.51 -15.47 -2.70
CA THR A 234 -23.69 -15.10 -1.27
C THR A 234 -23.20 -13.69 -0.96
N THR A 235 -22.17 -13.19 -1.67
CA THR A 235 -21.76 -11.78 -1.53
C THR A 235 -22.79 -10.82 -2.10
N ALA A 236 -23.40 -11.16 -3.23
CA ALA A 236 -24.47 -10.35 -3.85
C ALA A 236 -25.76 -10.35 -2.99
N GLU A 237 -26.17 -11.52 -2.49
CA GLU A 237 -27.30 -11.67 -1.57
C GLU A 237 -27.14 -10.79 -0.33
N ALA A 238 -25.98 -10.91 0.37
CA ALA A 238 -25.69 -10.11 1.55
C ALA A 238 -25.64 -8.60 1.28
N PHE A 239 -25.17 -8.22 0.08
CA PHE A 239 -25.16 -6.80 -0.33
C PHE A 239 -26.60 -6.29 -0.53
N LEU A 240 -27.44 -7.06 -1.22
CA LEU A 240 -28.84 -6.68 -1.48
C LEU A 240 -29.69 -6.72 -0.23
N GLU A 241 -29.44 -7.64 0.72
CA GLU A 241 -30.11 -7.64 2.02
C GLU A 241 -29.82 -6.35 2.81
N LYS A 242 -28.62 -5.82 2.67
CA LYS A 242 -28.21 -4.60 3.39
C LYS A 242 -28.64 -3.31 2.69
N TRP A 243 -28.68 -3.28 1.36
CA TRP A 243 -28.73 -2.06 0.57
C TRP A 243 -29.82 -2.03 -0.53
N GLY A 244 -30.46 -3.18 -0.83
CA GLY A 244 -31.45 -3.38 -1.90
C GLY A 244 -32.87 -2.99 -1.59
#